data_bf835a81dfabc375f1e7b1d7a7618c61
#
_entry.id   bf835a81dfabc375f1e7b1d7a7618c61
#
_cell.length_a   1.000
_cell.length_b   1.000
_cell.length_c   1.000
_cell.angle_alpha   90.00
_cell.angle_beta   90.00
_cell.angle_gamma   90.00
#
_symmetry.space_group_name_H-M   'P 1'
#
loop_
_entity.id
_entity.type
_entity.pdbx_description
1 polymer ?
#
loop_
_entity_poly.entity_id
_entity_poly.type
_entity_poly.pdbx_seq_one_letter_code
_entity_poly.pdbx_strand_id
1 'polypeptide(L)'
;MGKPTLYLEKACELREAIRRGDYADGAFLSEAQVMRKFGIGRQTAVRILNELVKDGLIVRRRGSGTFLSRLGRHATGRIGLIVHGSDYCELFAPVAKQISQSCQRSGYSLLFGDVSSLCTAERIRKVLRLVEQFLSDGVDGVIFQPIELVPDASETNCKIARRFTAAGVPLVLLDSDIAMPPERSPHDLVSVDHMAVGRRLANHLRQAGASRVVYLTQKDRAPCVLERQTGVALGCKGLPLPGKAVFAEPDDLAAIRRMLKRDRPDAIACYNDRQAALLLQTLAKLGKRVPQDVKVAGFDDVQCARLTMPPLTTMRQPCEEIGATVVKLLIERIRNPTLSVRSILLDSRLVVRESTVPACKLKCML
;
A
#
# COMPACT_ATOMS: atom_id res chain seq x y z
N MET A 1 -9.11 2.49 -47.02
CA MET A 1 -8.17 2.84 -45.95
C MET A 1 -7.44 4.12 -46.39
N GLY A 2 -7.68 5.27 -45.77
CA GLY A 2 -7.02 6.52 -46.08
C GLY A 2 -5.52 6.43 -45.80
N LYS A 3 -4.68 7.03 -46.65
CA LYS A 3 -3.24 7.12 -46.42
C LYS A 3 -2.97 7.74 -45.04
N PRO A 4 -2.08 7.15 -44.22
CA PRO A 4 -1.72 7.76 -42.93
C PRO A 4 -1.19 9.18 -43.20
N THR A 5 -1.62 10.12 -42.41
CA THR A 5 -1.23 11.52 -42.53
C THR A 5 0.28 11.62 -42.26
N LEU A 6 1.04 12.31 -43.09
CA LEU A 6 2.52 12.45 -43.05
C LEU A 6 3.07 12.61 -41.61
N TYR A 7 2.41 13.36 -40.75
CA TYR A 7 2.87 13.56 -39.35
C TYR A 7 2.76 12.29 -38.52
N LEU A 8 1.77 11.38 -38.76
CA LEU A 8 1.66 10.11 -38.05
C LEU A 8 2.76 9.13 -38.47
N GLU A 9 3.10 9.07 -39.76
CA GLU A 9 4.24 8.26 -40.25
C GLU A 9 5.55 8.73 -39.61
N LYS A 10 5.78 10.03 -39.60
CA LYS A 10 7.00 10.61 -39.01
C LYS A 10 7.01 10.52 -37.48
N ALA A 11 5.86 10.57 -36.83
CA ALA A 11 5.75 10.30 -35.40
C ALA A 11 6.07 8.83 -35.08
N CYS A 12 5.64 7.89 -35.94
CA CYS A 12 5.95 6.46 -35.78
C CYS A 12 7.46 6.22 -35.95
N GLU A 13 8.08 6.79 -36.99
CA GLU A 13 9.52 6.68 -37.23
C GLU A 13 10.37 7.25 -36.09
N LEU A 14 9.97 8.41 -35.55
CA LEU A 14 10.65 9.00 -34.38
C LEU A 14 10.44 8.23 -33.12
N ARG A 15 9.24 7.66 -32.94
CA ARG A 15 8.89 6.74 -31.84
C ARG A 15 9.80 5.51 -31.82
N GLU A 16 9.99 4.88 -32.99
CA GLU A 16 10.85 3.72 -33.12
C GLU A 16 12.32 4.07 -32.88
N ALA A 17 12.80 5.20 -33.40
CA ALA A 17 14.16 5.67 -33.18
C ALA A 17 14.43 5.94 -31.68
N ILE A 18 13.47 6.55 -30.98
CA ILE A 18 13.55 6.74 -29.51
C ILE A 18 13.59 5.39 -28.80
N ARG A 19 12.74 4.44 -29.20
CA ARG A 19 12.68 3.09 -28.60
C ARG A 19 13.94 2.28 -28.87
N ARG A 20 14.58 2.40 -30.02
CA ARG A 20 15.88 1.76 -30.33
C ARG A 20 17.05 2.34 -29.55
N GLY A 21 16.87 3.50 -28.93
CA GLY A 21 17.93 4.13 -28.16
C GLY A 21 18.83 5.06 -28.98
N ASP A 22 18.37 5.52 -30.16
CA ASP A 22 19.12 6.42 -31.04
C ASP A 22 19.33 7.82 -30.41
N TYR A 23 18.72 8.09 -29.25
CA TYR A 23 18.81 9.33 -28.48
C TYR A 23 19.24 9.06 -27.05
N ALA A 24 20.09 9.91 -26.47
CA ALA A 24 20.49 9.79 -25.05
C ALA A 24 19.36 10.13 -24.09
N ASP A 25 19.38 9.54 -22.87
CA ASP A 25 18.40 9.83 -21.84
C ASP A 25 18.37 11.31 -21.47
N GLY A 26 17.18 11.88 -21.42
CA GLY A 26 17.01 13.31 -21.17
C GLY A 26 17.51 14.20 -22.28
N ALA A 27 17.82 13.65 -23.47
CA ALA A 27 18.24 14.44 -24.59
C ALA A 27 17.19 15.51 -24.94
N PHE A 28 17.67 16.69 -25.26
CA PHE A 28 16.83 17.78 -25.71
C PHE A 28 16.35 17.50 -27.16
N LEU A 29 15.04 17.53 -27.35
CA LEU A 29 14.39 17.32 -28.65
C LEU A 29 13.58 18.58 -29.02
N SER A 30 14.20 19.48 -29.76
CA SER A 30 13.58 20.73 -30.22
C SER A 30 12.73 20.57 -31.47
N GLU A 31 11.74 21.47 -31.64
CA GLU A 31 11.00 21.60 -32.89
C GLU A 31 11.94 21.74 -34.09
N ALA A 32 13.02 22.54 -33.95
CA ALA A 32 14.01 22.76 -35.00
C ALA A 32 14.78 21.49 -35.38
N GLN A 33 15.07 20.61 -34.41
CA GLN A 33 15.71 19.32 -34.69
C GLN A 33 14.78 18.38 -35.47
N VAL A 34 13.49 18.32 -35.07
CA VAL A 34 12.49 17.50 -35.79
C VAL A 34 12.26 18.04 -37.20
N MET A 35 12.16 19.36 -37.35
CA MET A 35 12.06 20.00 -38.69
C MET A 35 13.23 19.64 -39.60
N ARG A 36 14.47 19.76 -39.11
CA ARG A 36 15.68 19.41 -39.87
C ARG A 36 15.76 17.93 -40.24
N LYS A 37 15.41 17.05 -39.25
CA LYS A 37 15.49 15.60 -39.46
C LYS A 37 14.55 15.11 -40.57
N PHE A 38 13.35 15.68 -40.63
CA PHE A 38 12.30 15.21 -41.55
C PHE A 38 12.00 16.14 -42.73
N GLY A 39 12.64 17.28 -42.82
CA GLY A 39 12.39 18.26 -43.88
C GLY A 39 10.96 18.83 -43.86
N ILE A 40 10.38 19.04 -42.68
CA ILE A 40 8.96 19.41 -42.48
C ILE A 40 8.80 20.79 -41.85
N GLY A 41 7.63 21.39 -42.05
CA GLY A 41 7.30 22.68 -41.44
C GLY A 41 7.04 22.59 -39.95
N ARG A 42 7.11 23.73 -39.25
CA ARG A 42 6.98 23.87 -37.81
C ARG A 42 5.67 23.28 -37.28
N GLN A 43 4.56 23.55 -37.96
CA GLN A 43 3.24 23.01 -37.49
C GLN A 43 3.20 21.47 -37.46
N THR A 44 3.82 20.82 -38.45
CA THR A 44 3.93 19.37 -38.53
C THR A 44 4.85 18.84 -37.45
N ALA A 45 5.99 19.50 -37.19
CA ALA A 45 6.90 19.13 -36.10
C ALA A 45 6.23 19.24 -34.73
N VAL A 46 5.46 20.29 -34.50
CA VAL A 46 4.67 20.45 -33.27
C VAL A 46 3.65 19.33 -33.11
N ARG A 47 2.93 18.92 -34.16
CA ARG A 47 1.99 17.79 -34.14
C ARG A 47 2.69 16.48 -33.78
N ILE A 48 3.85 16.20 -34.40
CA ILE A 48 4.68 15.02 -34.11
C ILE A 48 5.07 15.01 -32.62
N LEU A 49 5.61 16.13 -32.13
CA LEU A 49 6.00 16.23 -30.72
C LEU A 49 4.80 16.07 -29.77
N ASN A 50 3.61 16.57 -30.15
CA ASN A 50 2.39 16.38 -29.35
C ASN A 50 1.97 14.90 -29.28
N GLU A 51 2.11 14.14 -30.37
CA GLU A 51 1.86 12.69 -30.34
C GLU A 51 2.87 11.97 -29.41
N LEU A 52 4.15 12.32 -29.49
CA LEU A 52 5.16 11.75 -28.60
C LEU A 52 4.97 12.13 -27.12
N VAL A 53 4.40 13.32 -26.84
CA VAL A 53 3.97 13.69 -25.46
C VAL A 53 2.82 12.83 -25.01
N LYS A 54 1.81 12.58 -25.85
CA LYS A 54 0.68 11.68 -25.54
C LYS A 54 1.15 10.25 -25.26
N ASP A 55 2.18 9.81 -25.98
CA ASP A 55 2.82 8.50 -25.81
C ASP A 55 3.76 8.44 -24.58
N GLY A 56 3.97 9.56 -23.88
CA GLY A 56 4.89 9.65 -22.74
C GLY A 56 6.38 9.57 -23.10
N LEU A 57 6.72 9.59 -24.40
CA LEU A 57 8.09 9.46 -24.88
C LEU A 57 8.92 10.74 -24.69
N ILE A 58 8.26 11.89 -24.60
CA ILE A 58 8.90 13.18 -24.35
C ILE A 58 8.11 13.99 -23.33
N VAL A 59 8.81 14.86 -22.60
CA VAL A 59 8.23 15.75 -21.57
C VAL A 59 8.58 17.19 -21.94
N ARG A 60 7.55 18.07 -21.94
CA ARG A 60 7.75 19.52 -22.08
C ARG A 60 7.95 20.14 -20.69
N ARG A 61 9.08 20.82 -20.52
CA ARG A 61 9.37 21.62 -19.32
C ARG A 61 9.18 23.10 -19.65
N ARG A 62 8.26 23.76 -18.95
CA ARG A 62 7.97 25.18 -19.16
C ARG A 62 9.25 26.02 -19.01
N GLY A 63 9.60 26.81 -20.03
CA GLY A 63 10.82 27.61 -20.06
C GLY A 63 12.13 26.87 -20.35
N SER A 64 12.13 25.52 -20.37
CA SER A 64 13.35 24.72 -20.57
C SER A 64 13.34 23.89 -21.88
N GLY A 65 12.16 23.71 -22.50
CA GLY A 65 12.05 22.99 -23.79
C GLY A 65 11.43 21.58 -23.65
N THR A 66 11.67 20.75 -24.66
CA THR A 66 11.18 19.39 -24.78
C THR A 66 12.34 18.42 -24.60
N PHE A 67 12.19 17.44 -23.74
CA PHE A 67 13.22 16.46 -23.43
C PHE A 67 12.67 15.05 -23.61
N LEU A 68 13.53 14.13 -24.03
CA LEU A 68 13.21 12.73 -24.00
C LEU A 68 12.88 12.29 -22.58
N SER A 69 11.73 11.66 -22.46
CA SER A 69 11.37 11.02 -21.20
C SER A 69 12.30 9.81 -21.00
N ARG A 70 12.86 9.65 -19.80
CA ARG A 70 13.58 8.42 -19.45
C ARG A 70 12.69 7.17 -19.59
N LEU A 71 11.37 7.36 -19.53
CA LEU A 71 10.33 6.33 -19.76
C LEU A 71 10.15 5.96 -21.25
N GLY A 72 10.72 6.75 -22.18
CA GLY A 72 10.64 6.50 -23.63
C GLY A 72 11.57 5.39 -24.14
N ARG A 73 12.54 4.96 -23.34
CA ARG A 73 13.39 3.80 -23.64
C ARG A 73 12.71 2.54 -23.13
N HIS A 74 12.34 1.68 -24.07
CA HIS A 74 11.85 0.32 -23.81
C HIS A 74 10.96 0.24 -22.56
N ALA A 75 9.68 0.50 -22.75
CA ALA A 75 8.73 -0.09 -21.80
C ALA A 75 9.09 -1.58 -21.77
N THR A 76 9.74 -2.03 -20.71
CA THR A 76 10.15 -3.43 -20.57
C THR A 76 8.94 -4.32 -20.40
N GLY A 77 7.77 -3.70 -20.18
CA GLY A 77 6.55 -4.39 -19.82
C GLY A 77 6.67 -5.04 -18.43
N ARG A 78 7.55 -4.52 -17.56
CA ARG A 78 7.82 -5.12 -16.25
C ARG A 78 7.45 -4.16 -15.12
N ILE A 79 6.71 -4.66 -14.15
CA ILE A 79 6.39 -3.97 -12.89
C ILE A 79 7.05 -4.73 -11.75
N GLY A 80 7.78 -4.03 -10.88
CA GLY A 80 8.34 -4.59 -9.66
C GLY A 80 7.30 -4.56 -8.53
N LEU A 81 7.24 -5.64 -7.73
CA LEU A 81 6.42 -5.71 -6.53
C LEU A 81 7.31 -6.02 -5.32
N ILE A 82 7.33 -5.12 -4.35
CA ILE A 82 7.97 -5.30 -3.06
C ILE A 82 6.88 -5.38 -2.00
N VAL A 83 6.64 -6.57 -1.47
CA VAL A 83 5.72 -6.82 -0.34
C VAL A 83 6.41 -7.69 0.69
N HIS A 84 6.02 -7.53 1.96
CA HIS A 84 6.62 -8.31 3.03
C HIS A 84 6.13 -9.76 2.98
N GLY A 85 7.09 -10.69 3.20
CA GLY A 85 6.81 -12.13 3.24
C GLY A 85 6.19 -12.59 4.56
N SER A 86 6.17 -13.87 4.75
CA SER A 86 5.67 -14.83 5.73
C SER A 86 4.73 -14.38 6.86
N ASP A 87 4.94 -13.24 7.53
CA ASP A 87 4.11 -12.82 8.66
C ASP A 87 2.80 -12.13 8.25
N TYR A 88 2.74 -11.64 7.01
CA TYR A 88 1.58 -10.96 6.41
C TYR A 88 1.02 -11.72 5.20
N CYS A 89 1.45 -12.96 4.98
CA CYS A 89 1.06 -13.77 3.81
C CYS A 89 -0.45 -13.88 3.63
N GLU A 90 -1.22 -13.99 4.73
CA GLU A 90 -2.66 -14.17 4.64
C GLU A 90 -3.38 -12.94 4.08
N LEU A 91 -2.94 -11.72 4.43
CA LEU A 91 -3.53 -10.48 3.93
C LEU A 91 -3.02 -10.14 2.52
N PHE A 92 -1.71 -10.20 2.30
CA PHE A 92 -1.12 -9.73 1.06
C PHE A 92 -1.12 -10.77 -0.07
N ALA A 93 -1.33 -12.06 0.21
CA ALA A 93 -1.45 -13.06 -0.83
C ALA A 93 -2.62 -12.79 -1.82
N PRO A 94 -3.85 -12.49 -1.38
CA PRO A 94 -4.92 -12.10 -2.29
C PRO A 94 -4.65 -10.77 -3.00
N VAL A 95 -4.01 -9.80 -2.33
CA VAL A 95 -3.60 -8.52 -2.96
C VAL A 95 -2.58 -8.77 -4.07
N ALA A 96 -1.51 -9.53 -3.80
CA ALA A 96 -0.47 -9.87 -4.77
C ALA A 96 -1.03 -10.66 -5.95
N LYS A 97 -1.94 -11.61 -5.70
CA LYS A 97 -2.66 -12.34 -6.75
C LYS A 97 -3.41 -11.38 -7.68
N GLN A 98 -4.15 -10.44 -7.11
CA GLN A 98 -4.91 -9.47 -7.89
C GLN A 98 -3.99 -8.50 -8.64
N ILE A 99 -2.87 -8.07 -8.03
CA ILE A 99 -1.83 -7.26 -8.70
C ILE A 99 -1.33 -8.02 -9.93
N SER A 100 -0.95 -9.30 -9.78
CA SER A 100 -0.46 -10.14 -10.88
C SER A 100 -1.48 -10.23 -12.03
N GLN A 101 -2.74 -10.49 -11.72
CA GLN A 101 -3.80 -10.56 -12.72
C GLN A 101 -4.03 -9.21 -13.42
N SER A 102 -3.98 -8.10 -12.68
CA SER A 102 -4.18 -6.76 -13.22
C SER A 102 -3.01 -6.32 -14.11
N CYS A 103 -1.77 -6.65 -13.72
CA CYS A 103 -0.58 -6.44 -14.56
C CYS A 103 -0.71 -7.22 -15.87
N GLN A 104 -1.02 -8.51 -15.82
CA GLN A 104 -1.16 -9.36 -16.99
C GLN A 104 -2.25 -8.84 -17.96
N ARG A 105 -3.42 -8.44 -17.46
CA ARG A 105 -4.50 -7.84 -18.28
C ARG A 105 -4.06 -6.53 -18.94
N SER A 106 -3.12 -5.83 -18.36
CA SER A 106 -2.60 -4.55 -18.86
C SER A 106 -1.35 -4.71 -19.72
N GLY A 107 -0.91 -5.94 -20.03
CA GLY A 107 0.27 -6.24 -20.84
C GLY A 107 1.60 -6.13 -20.10
N TYR A 108 1.59 -6.16 -18.75
CA TYR A 108 2.79 -6.12 -17.92
C TYR A 108 3.09 -7.46 -17.28
N SER A 109 4.38 -7.80 -17.21
CA SER A 109 4.91 -8.89 -16.38
C SER A 109 5.22 -8.39 -14.98
N LEU A 110 4.87 -9.16 -13.94
CA LEU A 110 5.17 -8.82 -12.56
C LEU A 110 6.49 -9.48 -12.13
N LEU A 111 7.46 -8.68 -11.71
CA LEU A 111 8.67 -9.15 -11.05
C LEU A 111 8.44 -9.10 -9.53
N PHE A 112 8.63 -10.23 -8.89
CA PHE A 112 8.43 -10.40 -7.46
C PHE A 112 9.65 -11.10 -6.85
N GLY A 113 10.12 -10.61 -5.70
CA GLY A 113 11.23 -11.21 -4.97
C GLY A 113 10.84 -11.59 -3.55
N ASP A 114 11.38 -12.70 -3.06
CA ASP A 114 11.22 -13.10 -1.67
C ASP A 114 12.06 -12.22 -0.75
N VAL A 115 11.38 -11.45 0.09
CA VAL A 115 11.97 -10.60 1.13
C VAL A 115 11.67 -11.09 2.54
N SER A 116 11.09 -12.29 2.67
CA SER A 116 10.79 -12.90 3.97
C SER A 116 12.07 -13.25 4.73
N SER A 117 12.12 -12.88 6.00
CA SER A 117 13.15 -13.31 6.95
C SER A 117 12.70 -13.02 8.38
N LEU A 118 13.00 -13.92 9.30
CA LEU A 118 12.81 -13.71 10.74
C LEU A 118 13.82 -12.69 11.29
N CYS A 119 14.98 -12.55 10.64
CA CYS A 119 16.00 -11.58 11.01
C CYS A 119 15.75 -10.24 10.31
N THR A 120 15.51 -9.19 11.09
CA THR A 120 15.26 -7.82 10.61
C THR A 120 16.38 -7.31 9.68
N ALA A 121 17.65 -7.47 10.05
CA ALA A 121 18.77 -7.01 9.24
C ALA A 121 18.87 -7.76 7.91
N GLU A 122 18.52 -9.04 7.88
CA GLU A 122 18.48 -9.82 6.65
C GLU A 122 17.34 -9.40 5.75
N ARG A 123 16.15 -9.15 6.30
CA ARG A 123 14.99 -8.64 5.57
C ARG A 123 15.33 -7.32 4.87
N ILE A 124 15.92 -6.36 5.57
CA ILE A 124 16.37 -5.09 4.99
C ILE A 124 17.38 -5.33 3.85
N ARG A 125 18.37 -6.21 4.05
CA ARG A 125 19.34 -6.56 3.00
C ARG A 125 18.71 -7.19 1.77
N LYS A 126 17.72 -8.07 1.94
CA LYS A 126 16.98 -8.68 0.84
C LYS A 126 16.19 -7.64 0.05
N VAL A 127 15.48 -6.72 0.72
CA VAL A 127 14.77 -5.63 0.06
C VAL A 127 15.73 -4.74 -0.71
N LEU A 128 16.85 -4.33 -0.13
CA LEU A 128 17.82 -3.48 -0.82
C LEU A 128 18.42 -4.18 -2.05
N ARG A 129 18.72 -5.48 -1.99
CA ARG A 129 19.15 -6.26 -3.17
C ARG A 129 18.08 -6.30 -4.25
N LEU A 130 16.81 -6.49 -3.86
CA LEU A 130 15.70 -6.51 -4.80
C LEU A 130 15.51 -5.14 -5.48
N VAL A 131 15.73 -4.04 -4.77
CA VAL A 131 15.73 -2.68 -5.34
C VAL A 131 16.79 -2.56 -6.44
N GLU A 132 18.04 -2.99 -6.16
CA GLU A 132 19.12 -2.95 -7.17
C GLU A 132 18.81 -3.85 -8.37
N GLN A 133 18.25 -5.03 -8.13
CA GLN A 133 17.81 -5.92 -9.20
C GLN A 133 16.74 -5.26 -10.08
N PHE A 134 15.70 -4.68 -9.50
CA PHE A 134 14.63 -4.02 -10.25
C PHE A 134 15.16 -2.84 -11.09
N LEU A 135 16.11 -2.07 -10.53
CA LEU A 135 16.77 -1.00 -11.26
C LEU A 135 17.63 -1.53 -12.42
N SER A 136 18.35 -2.64 -12.20
CA SER A 136 19.13 -3.33 -13.25
C SER A 136 18.26 -3.94 -14.34
N ASP A 137 17.13 -4.55 -13.95
CA ASP A 137 16.16 -5.17 -14.87
C ASP A 137 15.34 -4.13 -15.65
N GLY A 138 15.46 -2.84 -15.29
CA GLY A 138 14.81 -1.74 -15.95
C GLY A 138 13.29 -1.78 -15.84
N VAL A 139 12.75 -2.04 -14.64
CA VAL A 139 11.29 -2.04 -14.42
C VAL A 139 10.69 -0.68 -14.78
N ASP A 140 9.48 -0.70 -15.36
CA ASP A 140 8.76 0.52 -15.77
C ASP A 140 8.15 1.26 -14.57
N GLY A 141 7.94 0.56 -13.46
CA GLY A 141 7.40 1.10 -12.22
C GLY A 141 7.40 0.08 -11.10
N VAL A 142 7.19 0.54 -9.87
CA VAL A 142 7.26 -0.30 -8.67
C VAL A 142 6.04 -0.06 -7.78
N ILE A 143 5.45 -1.16 -7.30
CA ILE A 143 4.50 -1.19 -6.20
C ILE A 143 5.29 -1.56 -4.94
N PHE A 144 5.27 -0.68 -3.95
CA PHE A 144 6.06 -0.83 -2.74
C PHE A 144 5.21 -0.79 -1.48
N GLN A 145 5.14 -1.91 -0.78
CA GLN A 145 4.68 -1.94 0.60
C GLN A 145 5.86 -1.54 1.51
N PRO A 146 5.77 -0.45 2.28
CA PRO A 146 6.85 -0.02 3.17
C PRO A 146 7.22 -1.09 4.19
N ILE A 147 8.51 -1.18 4.53
CA ILE A 147 9.00 -2.07 5.58
C ILE A 147 8.44 -1.61 6.92
N GLU A 148 7.94 -2.53 7.71
CA GLU A 148 7.30 -2.27 9.00
C GLU A 148 7.96 -3.11 10.10
N LEU A 149 7.69 -2.74 11.36
CA LEU A 149 8.09 -3.48 12.55
C LEU A 149 9.61 -3.70 12.63
N VAL A 150 10.38 -2.71 12.21
CA VAL A 150 11.84 -2.70 12.33
C VAL A 150 12.29 -1.32 12.84
N PRO A 151 13.36 -1.24 13.62
CA PRO A 151 13.99 0.03 13.94
C PRO A 151 14.36 0.78 12.67
N ASP A 152 14.22 2.10 12.67
CA ASP A 152 14.56 2.99 11.55
C ASP A 152 13.83 2.65 10.22
N ALA A 153 12.65 2.02 10.31
CA ALA A 153 11.84 1.66 9.15
C ALA A 153 11.59 2.87 8.23
N SER A 154 11.24 4.02 8.80
CA SER A 154 10.98 5.24 8.03
C SER A 154 12.20 5.69 7.22
N GLU A 155 13.40 5.70 7.82
CA GLU A 155 14.62 6.08 7.12
C GLU A 155 14.96 5.10 5.98
N THR A 156 14.82 3.79 6.25
CA THR A 156 15.05 2.74 5.24
C THR A 156 14.07 2.86 4.09
N ASN A 157 12.77 3.05 4.37
CA ASN A 157 11.73 3.24 3.35
C ASN A 157 11.97 4.50 2.52
N CYS A 158 12.37 5.61 3.15
CA CYS A 158 12.75 6.83 2.44
C CYS A 158 13.96 6.62 1.53
N LYS A 159 14.98 5.87 1.96
CA LYS A 159 16.14 5.51 1.12
C LYS A 159 15.70 4.70 -0.11
N ILE A 160 14.85 3.71 0.06
CA ILE A 160 14.30 2.89 -1.04
C ILE A 160 13.55 3.77 -2.03
N ALA A 161 12.62 4.59 -1.55
CA ALA A 161 11.81 5.46 -2.39
C ALA A 161 12.68 6.45 -3.19
N ARG A 162 13.70 7.05 -2.55
CA ARG A 162 14.66 7.96 -3.21
C ARG A 162 15.47 7.27 -4.31
N ARG A 163 15.82 5.99 -4.15
CA ARG A 163 16.55 5.22 -5.18
C ARG A 163 15.72 5.11 -6.46
N PHE A 164 14.45 4.73 -6.37
CA PHE A 164 13.56 4.67 -7.52
C PHE A 164 13.31 6.05 -8.12
N THR A 165 13.05 7.07 -7.29
CA THR A 165 12.85 8.45 -7.77
C THR A 165 14.08 8.98 -8.49
N ALA A 166 15.29 8.76 -7.96
CA ALA A 166 16.54 9.18 -8.60
C ALA A 166 16.78 8.48 -9.94
N ALA A 167 16.35 7.22 -10.07
CA ALA A 167 16.39 6.46 -11.32
C ALA A 167 15.25 6.83 -12.29
N GLY A 168 14.31 7.70 -11.89
CA GLY A 168 13.15 8.08 -12.69
C GLY A 168 12.09 6.96 -12.81
N VAL A 169 12.11 5.97 -11.92
CA VAL A 169 11.16 4.87 -11.87
C VAL A 169 9.97 5.27 -11.00
N PRO A 170 8.74 5.31 -11.56
CA PRO A 170 7.53 5.59 -10.80
C PRO A 170 7.31 4.60 -9.66
N LEU A 171 6.92 5.12 -8.49
CA LEU A 171 6.65 4.34 -7.29
C LEU A 171 5.24 4.63 -6.78
N VAL A 172 4.48 3.58 -6.47
CA VAL A 172 3.20 3.67 -5.75
C VAL A 172 3.32 2.89 -4.44
N LEU A 173 3.01 3.55 -3.34
CA LEU A 173 2.97 2.94 -2.01
C LEU A 173 1.71 2.10 -1.84
N LEU A 174 1.85 0.97 -1.15
CA LEU A 174 0.77 0.03 -0.87
C LEU A 174 0.56 -0.06 0.64
N ASP A 175 -0.69 0.06 1.09
CA ASP A 175 -1.17 -0.09 2.47
C ASP A 175 -0.76 1.03 3.43
N SER A 176 0.49 1.47 3.41
CA SER A 176 1.00 2.45 4.37
C SER A 176 1.86 3.52 3.69
N ASP A 177 1.84 4.74 4.20
CA ASP A 177 2.79 5.79 3.80
C ASP A 177 4.17 5.51 4.44
N ILE A 178 5.24 6.06 3.85
CA ILE A 178 6.58 6.08 4.44
C ILE A 178 6.78 7.24 5.42
N ALA A 179 5.91 8.25 5.37
CA ALA A 179 5.85 9.34 6.32
C ALA A 179 4.91 9.02 7.49
N MET A 180 5.24 9.53 8.67
CA MET A 180 4.36 9.40 9.85
C MET A 180 3.26 10.46 9.82
N PRO A 181 2.00 10.11 10.13
CA PRO A 181 0.93 11.10 10.25
C PRO A 181 1.28 12.22 11.25
N PRO A 182 0.90 13.49 10.97
CA PRO A 182 0.02 13.93 9.88
C PRO A 182 0.72 14.17 8.53
N GLU A 183 2.03 14.00 8.46
CA GLU A 183 2.83 14.20 7.25
C GLU A 183 2.45 13.21 6.14
N ARG A 184 2.71 13.61 4.88
CA ARG A 184 2.53 12.78 3.68
C ARG A 184 3.81 12.77 2.87
N SER A 185 4.14 11.60 2.31
CA SER A 185 5.24 11.48 1.37
C SER A 185 4.85 12.01 -0.02
N PRO A 186 5.84 12.35 -0.88
CA PRO A 186 5.59 12.79 -2.24
C PRO A 186 5.31 11.62 -3.21
N HIS A 187 4.71 10.55 -2.73
CA HIS A 187 4.42 9.34 -3.52
C HIS A 187 2.92 9.03 -3.55
N ASP A 188 2.46 8.45 -4.66
CA ASP A 188 1.10 7.92 -4.73
C ASP A 188 0.94 6.80 -3.70
N LEU A 189 -0.24 6.73 -3.08
CA LEU A 189 -0.60 5.74 -2.08
C LEU A 189 -1.94 5.10 -2.42
N VAL A 190 -2.02 3.77 -2.31
CA VAL A 190 -3.30 3.04 -2.24
C VAL A 190 -3.35 2.32 -0.91
N SER A 191 -4.36 2.63 -0.10
CA SER A 191 -4.54 2.11 1.25
C SER A 191 -6.03 2.00 1.58
N VAL A 192 -6.34 1.59 2.80
CA VAL A 192 -7.66 1.80 3.38
C VAL A 192 -7.66 3.06 4.26
N ASP A 193 -8.82 3.65 4.52
CA ASP A 193 -8.95 4.73 5.51
C ASP A 193 -8.83 4.14 6.92
N HIS A 194 -7.59 3.93 7.39
CA HIS A 194 -7.29 3.29 8.66
C HIS A 194 -7.90 4.04 9.86
N MET A 195 -8.01 5.37 9.78
CA MET A 195 -8.65 6.14 10.84
C MET A 195 -10.16 5.90 10.89
N ALA A 196 -10.84 5.93 9.75
CA ALA A 196 -12.27 5.63 9.66
C ALA A 196 -12.55 4.17 10.07
N VAL A 197 -11.68 3.23 9.67
CA VAL A 197 -11.74 1.82 10.02
C VAL A 197 -11.63 1.62 11.55
N GLY A 198 -10.64 2.26 12.19
CA GLY A 198 -10.48 2.22 13.65
C GLY A 198 -11.70 2.78 14.39
N ARG A 199 -12.23 3.92 13.92
CA ARG A 199 -13.43 4.55 14.48
C ARG A 199 -14.67 3.66 14.33
N ARG A 200 -14.84 2.99 13.20
CA ARG A 200 -15.95 2.06 12.95
C ARG A 200 -15.89 0.87 13.90
N LEU A 201 -14.71 0.28 14.11
CA LEU A 201 -14.51 -0.80 15.07
C LEU A 201 -14.85 -0.36 16.49
N ALA A 202 -14.39 0.81 16.92
CA ALA A 202 -14.69 1.38 18.24
C ALA A 202 -16.19 1.62 18.45
N ASN A 203 -16.88 2.16 17.43
CA ASN A 203 -18.32 2.35 17.48
C ASN A 203 -19.06 1.01 17.67
N HIS A 204 -18.63 -0.05 16.99
CA HIS A 204 -19.17 -1.39 17.19
C HIS A 204 -18.95 -1.88 18.63
N LEU A 205 -17.75 -1.75 19.17
CA LEU A 205 -17.45 -2.15 20.55
C LEU A 205 -18.35 -1.40 21.56
N ARG A 206 -18.57 -0.10 21.36
CA ARG A 206 -19.50 0.70 22.18
C ARG A 206 -20.94 0.18 22.08
N GLN A 207 -21.43 -0.07 20.86
CA GLN A 207 -22.75 -0.65 20.61
C GLN A 207 -22.90 -2.04 21.26
N ALA A 208 -21.81 -2.81 21.30
CA ALA A 208 -21.75 -4.08 22.03
C ALA A 208 -21.65 -3.92 23.57
N GLY A 209 -21.74 -2.68 24.08
CA GLY A 209 -21.76 -2.36 25.51
C GLY A 209 -20.38 -2.17 26.14
N ALA A 210 -19.32 -1.97 25.34
CA ALA A 210 -18.02 -1.67 25.89
C ALA A 210 -17.94 -0.21 26.40
N SER A 211 -17.33 -0.03 27.56
CA SER A 211 -17.07 1.26 28.20
C SER A 211 -15.60 1.53 28.51
N ARG A 212 -14.79 0.47 28.53
CA ARG A 212 -13.36 0.51 28.86
C ARG A 212 -12.56 -0.19 27.76
N VAL A 213 -12.22 0.57 26.71
CA VAL A 213 -11.54 0.04 25.52
C VAL A 213 -10.04 0.26 25.62
N VAL A 214 -9.26 -0.79 25.35
CA VAL A 214 -7.80 -0.74 25.18
C VAL A 214 -7.46 -1.03 23.72
N TYR A 215 -6.47 -0.34 23.19
CA TYR A 215 -5.84 -0.69 21.92
C TYR A 215 -4.49 -1.35 22.17
N LEU A 216 -4.41 -2.66 21.91
CA LEU A 216 -3.19 -3.43 22.10
C LEU A 216 -2.31 -3.34 20.85
N THR A 217 -1.07 -2.87 21.02
CA THR A 217 -0.15 -2.57 19.91
C THR A 217 1.30 -2.79 20.33
N GLN A 218 2.21 -2.64 19.36
CA GLN A 218 3.67 -2.70 19.54
C GLN A 218 4.29 -1.29 19.51
N LYS A 219 5.56 -1.17 19.95
CA LYS A 219 6.27 0.12 19.96
C LYS A 219 6.62 0.60 18.55
N ASP A 220 7.22 -0.27 17.74
CA ASP A 220 7.69 0.05 16.38
C ASP A 220 6.57 -0.18 15.36
N ARG A 221 5.53 0.65 15.45
CA ARG A 221 4.32 0.51 14.64
C ARG A 221 4.39 1.28 13.33
N ALA A 222 3.76 0.71 12.31
CA ALA A 222 3.57 1.36 11.03
C ALA A 222 2.62 2.58 11.13
N PRO A 223 2.71 3.53 10.19
CA PRO A 223 1.76 4.65 10.09
C PRO A 223 0.30 4.21 10.10
N CYS A 224 -0.07 3.17 9.35
CA CYS A 224 -1.42 2.61 9.29
C CYS A 224 -1.92 2.12 10.66
N VAL A 225 -1.06 1.52 11.48
CA VAL A 225 -1.39 1.06 12.85
C VAL A 225 -1.64 2.25 13.78
N LEU A 226 -0.87 3.34 13.63
CA LEU A 226 -1.09 4.58 14.39
C LEU A 226 -2.41 5.25 14.00
N GLU A 227 -2.76 5.26 12.71
CA GLU A 227 -4.04 5.78 12.23
C GLU A 227 -5.22 4.95 12.76
N ARG A 228 -5.12 3.60 12.76
CA ARG A 228 -6.13 2.69 13.39
C ARG A 228 -6.31 3.02 14.86
N GLN A 229 -5.20 3.17 15.60
CA GLN A 229 -5.23 3.54 17.02
C GLN A 229 -5.94 4.89 17.24
N THR A 230 -5.59 5.90 16.45
CA THR A 230 -6.21 7.23 16.52
C THR A 230 -7.72 7.12 16.24
N GLY A 231 -8.10 6.36 15.23
CA GLY A 231 -9.49 6.09 14.90
C GLY A 231 -10.25 5.42 16.05
N VAL A 232 -9.65 4.42 16.70
CA VAL A 232 -10.24 3.76 17.89
C VAL A 232 -10.42 4.76 19.04
N ALA A 233 -9.41 5.58 19.33
CA ALA A 233 -9.50 6.58 20.37
C ALA A 233 -10.61 7.61 20.10
N LEU A 234 -10.74 8.09 18.85
CA LEU A 234 -11.81 9.00 18.44
C LEU A 234 -13.19 8.36 18.55
N GLY A 235 -13.36 7.11 18.16
CA GLY A 235 -14.62 6.38 18.28
C GLY A 235 -15.03 6.08 19.72
N CYS A 236 -14.06 6.01 20.62
CA CYS A 236 -14.27 5.80 22.05
C CYS A 236 -14.35 7.10 22.87
N LYS A 237 -14.31 8.28 22.22
CA LYS A 237 -14.36 9.55 22.93
C LYS A 237 -15.57 9.63 23.88
N GLY A 238 -15.32 10.07 25.12
CA GLY A 238 -16.33 10.16 26.18
C GLY A 238 -16.50 8.88 27.00
N LEU A 239 -15.80 7.79 26.68
CA LEU A 239 -15.77 6.59 27.53
C LEU A 239 -14.76 6.76 28.69
N PRO A 240 -14.94 6.04 29.81
CA PRO A 240 -14.01 6.04 30.95
C PRO A 240 -12.58 5.60 30.58
N LEU A 241 -12.44 4.73 29.56
CA LEU A 241 -11.15 4.33 28.98
C LEU A 241 -11.26 4.36 27.44
N PRO A 242 -10.93 5.51 26.81
CA PRO A 242 -11.24 5.76 25.41
C PRO A 242 -10.15 5.25 24.45
N GLY A 243 -9.99 3.94 24.30
CA GLY A 243 -9.02 3.36 23.35
C GLY A 243 -7.57 3.59 23.75
N LYS A 244 -7.25 3.55 25.05
CA LYS A 244 -5.89 3.69 25.57
C LYS A 244 -4.93 2.71 24.88
N ALA A 245 -3.84 3.21 24.31
CA ALA A 245 -2.78 2.35 23.76
C ALA A 245 -2.05 1.61 24.88
N VAL A 246 -1.89 0.31 24.70
CA VAL A 246 -1.07 -0.55 25.54
C VAL A 246 -0.06 -1.27 24.69
N PHE A 247 1.21 -1.10 25.04
CA PHE A 247 2.35 -1.72 24.34
C PHE A 247 2.71 -3.01 25.06
N ALA A 248 2.29 -4.12 24.50
CA ALA A 248 2.60 -5.46 25.02
C ALA A 248 2.48 -6.51 23.92
N GLU A 249 3.26 -7.57 24.03
CA GLU A 249 3.05 -8.76 23.21
C GLU A 249 1.81 -9.50 23.72
N PRO A 250 0.89 -9.92 22.83
CA PRO A 250 -0.36 -10.53 23.22
C PRO A 250 -0.21 -11.93 23.86
N ASP A 251 0.93 -12.60 23.65
CA ASP A 251 1.28 -13.90 24.26
C ASP A 251 2.09 -13.76 25.55
N ASP A 252 2.51 -12.55 25.94
CA ASP A 252 3.09 -12.28 27.26
C ASP A 252 2.01 -12.32 28.36
N LEU A 253 1.89 -13.48 28.98
CA LEU A 253 0.91 -13.77 30.04
C LEU A 253 1.01 -12.76 31.20
N ALA A 254 2.23 -12.36 31.59
CA ALA A 254 2.46 -11.46 32.71
C ALA A 254 2.06 -10.01 32.34
N ALA A 255 2.41 -9.55 31.15
CA ALA A 255 2.04 -8.23 30.67
C ALA A 255 0.52 -8.10 30.51
N ILE A 256 -0.14 -9.09 29.90
CA ILE A 256 -1.60 -9.09 29.71
C ILE A 256 -2.30 -9.15 31.09
N ARG A 257 -1.82 -9.98 32.03
CA ARG A 257 -2.38 -10.01 33.39
C ARG A 257 -2.25 -8.65 34.10
N ARG A 258 -1.11 -7.98 33.97
CA ARG A 258 -0.90 -6.62 34.52
C ARG A 258 -1.86 -5.61 33.91
N MET A 259 -2.02 -5.63 32.58
CA MET A 259 -2.95 -4.77 31.85
C MET A 259 -4.40 -4.99 32.32
N LEU A 260 -4.86 -6.23 32.38
CA LEU A 260 -6.21 -6.58 32.87
C LEU A 260 -6.47 -6.09 34.29
N LYS A 261 -5.49 -6.18 35.20
CA LYS A 261 -5.61 -5.67 36.57
C LYS A 261 -5.64 -4.16 36.65
N ARG A 262 -4.74 -3.48 35.92
CA ARG A 262 -4.56 -2.03 35.96
C ARG A 262 -5.69 -1.29 35.24
N ASP A 263 -5.95 -1.67 33.99
CA ASP A 263 -6.86 -0.94 33.11
C ASP A 263 -8.29 -1.49 33.15
N ARG A 264 -8.50 -2.72 33.61
CA ARG A 264 -9.80 -3.41 33.69
C ARG A 264 -10.65 -3.23 32.43
N PRO A 265 -10.10 -3.53 31.24
CA PRO A 265 -10.83 -3.33 30.00
C PRO A 265 -11.99 -4.32 29.89
N ASP A 266 -13.10 -3.86 29.31
CA ASP A 266 -14.21 -4.71 28.88
C ASP A 266 -14.18 -4.97 27.36
N ALA A 267 -13.26 -4.29 26.61
CA ALA A 267 -12.94 -4.59 25.24
C ALA A 267 -11.47 -4.29 24.93
N ILE A 268 -10.89 -5.12 24.06
CA ILE A 268 -9.53 -4.97 23.56
C ILE A 268 -9.57 -5.02 22.02
N ALA A 269 -9.15 -3.94 21.37
CA ALA A 269 -8.89 -3.89 19.94
C ALA A 269 -7.41 -4.17 19.71
N CYS A 270 -7.07 -5.20 18.95
CA CYS A 270 -5.70 -5.51 18.53
C CYS A 270 -5.42 -4.90 17.17
N TYR A 271 -4.17 -4.57 16.87
CA TYR A 271 -3.83 -3.89 15.62
C TYR A 271 -3.98 -4.76 14.36
N ASN A 272 -4.06 -6.10 14.51
CA ASN A 272 -4.44 -7.05 13.46
C ASN A 272 -5.02 -8.35 14.03
N ASP A 273 -5.52 -9.23 13.16
CA ASP A 273 -6.19 -10.48 13.57
C ASP A 273 -5.22 -11.51 14.17
N ARG A 274 -3.97 -11.58 13.69
CA ARG A 274 -2.97 -12.50 14.25
C ARG A 274 -2.70 -12.20 15.72
N GLN A 275 -2.56 -10.93 16.05
CA GLN A 275 -2.34 -10.50 17.43
C GLN A 275 -3.59 -10.74 18.30
N ALA A 276 -4.76 -10.53 17.72
CA ALA A 276 -6.02 -10.84 18.40
C ALA A 276 -6.17 -12.35 18.68
N ALA A 277 -5.75 -13.20 17.74
CA ALA A 277 -5.77 -14.65 17.91
C ALA A 277 -4.84 -15.10 19.05
N LEU A 278 -3.60 -14.57 19.11
CA LEU A 278 -2.68 -14.82 20.23
C LEU A 278 -3.25 -14.32 21.55
N LEU A 279 -3.86 -13.13 21.56
CA LEU A 279 -4.51 -12.60 22.77
C LEU A 279 -5.66 -13.49 23.24
N LEU A 280 -6.48 -14.02 22.33
CA LEU A 280 -7.57 -14.96 22.70
C LEU A 280 -7.04 -16.19 23.43
N GLN A 281 -5.91 -16.77 22.95
CA GLN A 281 -5.27 -17.90 23.63
C GLN A 281 -4.75 -17.51 25.01
N THR A 282 -4.17 -16.33 25.15
CA THR A 282 -3.66 -15.82 26.44
C THR A 282 -4.78 -15.55 27.42
N LEU A 283 -5.89 -14.96 26.95
CA LEU A 283 -7.08 -14.74 27.77
C LEU A 283 -7.67 -16.06 28.27
N ALA A 284 -7.76 -17.08 27.43
CA ALA A 284 -8.21 -18.42 27.82
C ALA A 284 -7.31 -19.03 28.93
N LYS A 285 -5.96 -18.93 28.78
CA LYS A 285 -5.01 -19.35 29.82
C LYS A 285 -5.17 -18.57 31.13
N LEU A 286 -5.67 -17.34 31.07
CA LEU A 286 -5.97 -16.50 32.25
C LEU A 286 -7.39 -16.71 32.80
N GLY A 287 -8.15 -17.67 32.26
CA GLY A 287 -9.52 -17.98 32.69
C GLY A 287 -10.54 -16.90 32.32
N LYS A 288 -10.23 -16.06 31.32
CA LYS A 288 -11.13 -15.01 30.83
C LYS A 288 -12.02 -15.52 29.71
N ARG A 289 -13.32 -15.35 29.83
CA ARG A 289 -14.30 -15.72 28.82
C ARG A 289 -14.50 -14.57 27.84
N VAL A 290 -14.40 -14.87 26.55
CA VAL A 290 -14.66 -13.92 25.47
C VAL A 290 -15.97 -14.34 24.79
N PRO A 291 -16.94 -13.44 24.64
CA PRO A 291 -16.94 -11.99 24.90
C PRO A 291 -17.45 -11.59 26.28
N GLN A 292 -17.75 -12.53 27.19
CA GLN A 292 -18.50 -12.27 28.44
C GLN A 292 -17.72 -11.39 29.42
N ASP A 293 -16.45 -11.72 29.68
CA ASP A 293 -15.58 -10.98 30.59
C ASP A 293 -14.81 -9.84 29.90
N VAL A 294 -14.45 -10.05 28.61
CA VAL A 294 -13.77 -9.06 27.77
C VAL A 294 -14.02 -9.36 26.29
N LYS A 295 -14.36 -8.34 25.52
CA LYS A 295 -14.52 -8.44 24.07
C LYS A 295 -13.18 -8.28 23.39
N VAL A 296 -12.97 -8.99 22.27
CA VAL A 296 -11.75 -8.88 21.46
C VAL A 296 -12.12 -8.62 20.00
N ALA A 297 -11.44 -7.67 19.37
CA ALA A 297 -11.61 -7.37 17.96
C ALA A 297 -10.24 -7.13 17.27
N GLY A 298 -10.17 -7.45 15.99
CA GLY A 298 -8.97 -7.32 15.15
C GLY A 298 -9.21 -6.49 13.90
N PHE A 299 -8.24 -6.57 12.98
CA PHE A 299 -8.29 -5.98 11.65
C PHE A 299 -7.74 -7.00 10.66
N ASP A 300 -8.21 -6.98 9.42
CA ASP A 300 -7.78 -7.62 8.17
C ASP A 300 -8.74 -8.71 7.66
N ASP A 301 -9.47 -9.43 8.50
CA ASP A 301 -10.33 -10.59 8.21
C ASP A 301 -9.59 -11.73 7.49
N VAL A 302 -8.38 -12.02 7.98
CA VAL A 302 -7.60 -13.15 7.51
C VAL A 302 -8.15 -14.49 8.01
N GLN A 303 -7.65 -15.61 7.48
CA GLN A 303 -8.19 -16.94 7.76
C GLN A 303 -8.24 -17.26 9.27
N CYS A 304 -7.21 -16.88 10.01
CA CYS A 304 -7.17 -17.14 11.45
C CYS A 304 -8.35 -16.52 12.21
N ALA A 305 -8.91 -15.38 11.75
CA ALA A 305 -10.06 -14.74 12.39
C ALA A 305 -11.31 -15.64 12.43
N ARG A 306 -11.44 -16.57 11.48
CA ARG A 306 -12.55 -17.53 11.43
C ARG A 306 -12.29 -18.79 12.24
N LEU A 307 -11.01 -19.11 12.48
CA LEU A 307 -10.56 -20.34 13.12
C LEU A 307 -10.33 -20.17 14.62
N THR A 308 -10.34 -18.92 15.14
CA THR A 308 -10.26 -18.67 16.59
C THR A 308 -11.49 -19.14 17.33
N MET A 309 -11.34 -19.41 18.63
CA MET A 309 -12.42 -19.74 19.55
C MET A 309 -12.49 -18.72 20.69
N PRO A 310 -13.53 -17.85 20.70
CA PRO A 310 -14.60 -17.69 19.72
C PRO A 310 -14.10 -17.07 18.40
N PRO A 311 -14.85 -17.20 17.28
CA PRO A 311 -14.52 -16.52 16.01
C PRO A 311 -14.42 -15.02 16.17
N LEU A 312 -13.40 -14.41 15.53
CA LEU A 312 -12.98 -13.03 15.77
C LEU A 312 -13.79 -12.03 14.95
N THR A 313 -14.33 -11.02 15.61
CA THR A 313 -14.85 -9.79 14.99
C THR A 313 -13.68 -8.97 14.47
N THR A 314 -13.78 -8.51 13.22
CA THR A 314 -12.67 -7.85 12.54
C THR A 314 -13.14 -6.88 11.45
N MET A 315 -12.22 -6.06 10.95
CA MET A 315 -12.43 -5.18 9.80
C MET A 315 -11.84 -5.84 8.55
N ARG A 316 -12.69 -6.23 7.58
CA ARG A 316 -12.25 -6.86 6.33
C ARG A 316 -11.69 -5.82 5.37
N GLN A 317 -10.46 -6.01 4.92
CA GLN A 317 -9.84 -5.21 3.87
C GLN A 317 -10.32 -5.65 2.47
N PRO A 318 -10.52 -4.71 1.53
CA PRO A 318 -10.94 -5.00 0.16
C PRO A 318 -9.73 -5.40 -0.71
N CYS A 319 -9.09 -6.53 -0.43
CA CYS A 319 -7.82 -6.95 -1.02
C CYS A 319 -7.81 -6.94 -2.56
N GLU A 320 -8.90 -7.39 -3.19
CA GLU A 320 -9.01 -7.42 -4.66
C GLU A 320 -9.07 -6.00 -5.23
N GLU A 321 -9.83 -5.10 -4.59
CA GLU A 321 -9.95 -3.72 -5.02
C GLU A 321 -8.64 -2.95 -4.81
N ILE A 322 -7.93 -3.21 -3.69
CA ILE A 322 -6.58 -2.66 -3.42
C ILE A 322 -5.63 -3.06 -4.55
N GLY A 323 -5.55 -4.36 -4.88
CA GLY A 323 -4.65 -4.87 -5.90
C GLY A 323 -4.95 -4.33 -7.30
N ALA A 324 -6.23 -4.19 -7.67
CA ALA A 324 -6.62 -3.61 -8.94
C ALA A 324 -6.31 -2.11 -9.03
N THR A 325 -6.60 -1.37 -7.94
CA THR A 325 -6.43 0.08 -7.87
C THR A 325 -4.95 0.50 -7.91
N VAL A 326 -4.07 -0.23 -7.21
CA VAL A 326 -2.64 0.11 -7.17
C VAL A 326 -1.99 -0.08 -8.54
N VAL A 327 -2.36 -1.13 -9.30
CA VAL A 327 -1.86 -1.33 -10.67
C VAL A 327 -2.37 -0.25 -11.61
N LYS A 328 -3.67 0.08 -11.55
CA LYS A 328 -4.25 1.17 -12.35
C LYS A 328 -3.54 2.50 -12.08
N LEU A 329 -3.33 2.84 -10.81
CA LEU A 329 -2.64 4.07 -10.40
C LEU A 329 -1.19 4.11 -10.90
N LEU A 330 -0.45 2.99 -10.77
CA LEU A 330 0.93 2.91 -11.25
C LEU A 330 1.03 3.05 -12.77
N ILE A 331 0.18 2.36 -13.53
CA ILE A 331 0.18 2.46 -15.01
C ILE A 331 -0.16 3.89 -15.45
N GLU A 332 -1.08 4.55 -14.77
CA GLU A 332 -1.40 5.95 -15.03
C GLU A 332 -0.21 6.88 -14.74
N ARG A 333 0.51 6.63 -13.62
CA ARG A 333 1.75 7.37 -13.27
C ARG A 333 2.88 7.11 -14.28
N ILE A 334 3.03 5.87 -14.76
CA ILE A 334 4.00 5.54 -15.82
C ILE A 334 3.70 6.34 -17.08
N ARG A 335 2.43 6.42 -17.50
CA ARG A 335 2.01 7.15 -18.71
C ARG A 335 2.10 8.67 -18.54
N ASN A 336 1.83 9.18 -17.34
CA ASN A 336 1.74 10.61 -17.04
C ASN A 336 2.52 10.96 -15.76
N PRO A 337 3.86 11.04 -15.82
CA PRO A 337 4.71 11.25 -14.63
C PRO A 337 4.45 12.57 -13.88
N THR A 338 3.88 13.57 -14.57
CA THR A 338 3.64 14.92 -14.03
C THR A 338 2.30 15.11 -13.32
N LEU A 339 1.50 14.05 -13.21
CA LEU A 339 0.26 14.11 -12.43
C LEU A 339 0.54 14.48 -10.98
N SER A 340 -0.41 15.16 -10.35
CA SER A 340 -0.36 15.39 -8.90
C SER A 340 -0.33 14.07 -8.13
N VAL A 341 0.36 14.07 -7.00
CA VAL A 341 0.39 12.92 -6.08
C VAL A 341 -1.00 12.67 -5.52
N ARG A 342 -1.40 11.40 -5.43
CA ARG A 342 -2.74 11.00 -4.98
C ARG A 342 -2.66 9.95 -3.89
N SER A 343 -3.53 10.07 -2.90
CA SER A 343 -3.83 9.01 -1.95
C SER A 343 -5.24 8.49 -2.22
N ILE A 344 -5.36 7.21 -2.57
CA ILE A 344 -6.64 6.54 -2.77
C ILE A 344 -6.90 5.68 -1.55
N LEU A 345 -7.91 6.06 -0.77
CA LEU A 345 -8.30 5.37 0.45
C LEU A 345 -9.59 4.59 0.20
N LEU A 346 -9.50 3.27 0.35
CA LEU A 346 -10.61 2.35 0.14
C LEU A 346 -11.33 2.08 1.46
N ASP A 347 -12.60 1.73 1.40
CA ASP A 347 -13.38 1.41 2.59
C ASP A 347 -13.24 -0.06 2.99
N SER A 348 -13.31 -0.33 4.29
CA SER A 348 -13.26 -1.67 4.88
C SER A 348 -14.61 -2.02 5.51
N ARG A 349 -14.96 -3.30 5.53
CA ARG A 349 -16.22 -3.78 6.10
C ARG A 349 -16.01 -4.38 7.48
N LEU A 350 -16.88 -4.02 8.43
CA LEU A 350 -16.95 -4.69 9.72
C LEU A 350 -17.57 -6.09 9.54
N VAL A 351 -16.90 -7.09 10.07
CA VAL A 351 -17.39 -8.48 10.12
C VAL A 351 -17.57 -8.85 11.59
N VAL A 352 -18.83 -8.82 12.03
CA VAL A 352 -19.19 -9.13 13.42
C VAL A 352 -19.20 -10.63 13.61
N ARG A 353 -18.53 -11.10 14.69
CA ARG A 353 -18.47 -12.50 15.12
C ARG A 353 -18.58 -12.62 16.64
N GLU A 354 -18.40 -13.82 17.16
CA GLU A 354 -18.68 -14.17 18.54
C GLU A 354 -17.71 -13.55 19.56
N SER A 355 -16.58 -13.06 19.15
CA SER A 355 -15.61 -12.42 20.06
C SER A 355 -16.05 -11.06 20.61
N THR A 356 -17.13 -10.47 20.08
CA THR A 356 -17.69 -9.20 20.58
C THR A 356 -19.18 -9.30 20.90
N VAL A 357 -19.91 -10.25 20.30
CA VAL A 357 -21.35 -10.44 20.47
C VAL A 357 -21.61 -11.92 20.74
N PRO A 358 -22.29 -12.28 21.86
CA PRO A 358 -22.61 -13.69 22.13
C PRO A 358 -23.40 -14.34 20.98
N ALA A 359 -23.14 -15.63 20.70
CA ALA A 359 -23.76 -16.38 19.61
C ALA A 359 -25.30 -16.30 19.61
N CYS A 360 -25.95 -16.27 20.80
CA CYS A 360 -27.40 -16.13 20.91
C CYS A 360 -27.94 -14.79 20.38
N LYS A 361 -27.16 -13.69 20.48
CA LYS A 361 -27.55 -12.38 19.94
C LYS A 361 -27.21 -12.22 18.45
N LEU A 362 -26.18 -12.90 17.95
CA LEU A 362 -25.80 -12.86 16.52
C LEU A 362 -26.92 -13.43 15.62
N LYS A 363 -27.60 -14.50 16.08
CA LYS A 363 -28.72 -15.12 15.34
C LYS A 363 -29.95 -14.20 15.22
N CYS A 364 -30.06 -13.16 16.02
CA CYS A 364 -31.13 -12.17 15.94
C CYS A 364 -30.77 -10.95 15.10
N MET A 365 -29.53 -10.82 14.62
CA MET A 365 -29.03 -9.69 13.82
C MET A 365 -28.83 -10.04 12.33
N LEU A 366 -28.92 -11.33 11.98
CA LEU A 366 -28.95 -11.88 10.61
C LEU A 366 -30.40 -12.18 10.19
#